data_63206cc1a6328836f9ff761919565ff0
#
_entry.id   63206cc1a6328836f9ff761919565ff0
#
_cell.length_a   1.000
_cell.length_b   1.000
_cell.length_c   1.000
_cell.angle_alpha   90.00
_cell.angle_beta   90.00
_cell.angle_gamma   90.00
#
_symmetry.space_group_name_H-M   'P 1'
#
loop_
_entity.id
_entity.type
_entity.pdbx_description
1 polymer ?
#
loop_
_entity_poly.entity_id
_entity_poly.type
_entity_poly.pdbx_seq_one_letter_code
_entity_poly.pdbx_strand_id
1 'polypeptide(L)'
;GNTRVYFEADMLYNRRLGKHDVDALFLYNQQAYDDGDIQDYRKQGVAGRLSYTYDNRYVAEFNFGYNGSENFAKGKRFGFFPSLAVGWLMSEEPWMQKYHNIFNKIKFRASVGKAGDDKIEGRRFAYLTTLNQSAQGYTWGTTGQVNYEGDVKGISEGDIGVSNLTWETVKKYNFGFELGLWNMIDFNLDLFREKRSNIFMKRSIIPSQSGFINNPWANFGKVTNGGVEMSL
;
A
#
# COMPACT_ATOMS: atom_id res chain seq x y z
N GLY A 1 24.82 13.77 8.45
CA GLY A 1 23.61 14.58 8.15
C GLY A 1 22.69 13.82 7.22
N ASN A 2 21.41 13.98 7.36
CA ASN A 2 20.44 13.30 6.51
C ASN A 2 20.27 14.08 5.20
N THR A 3 20.31 13.37 4.08
CA THR A 3 20.09 13.95 2.76
C THR A 3 18.90 13.29 2.09
N ARG A 4 17.98 14.10 1.56
CA ARG A 4 16.83 13.60 0.79
C ARG A 4 16.79 14.28 -0.57
N VAL A 5 16.77 13.47 -1.61
CA VAL A 5 16.57 13.91 -2.99
C VAL A 5 15.23 13.36 -3.48
N TYR A 6 14.40 14.24 -3.99
CA TYR A 6 13.12 13.89 -4.58
C TYR A 6 13.02 14.51 -5.97
N PHE A 7 12.65 13.71 -6.94
CA PHE A 7 12.37 14.15 -8.30
C PHE A 7 10.96 13.69 -8.70
N GLU A 8 10.20 14.61 -9.30
CA GLU A 8 8.88 14.32 -9.83
C GLU A 8 8.71 15.01 -11.19
N ALA A 9 8.09 14.32 -12.11
CA ALA A 9 7.68 14.85 -13.39
C ALA A 9 6.27 14.36 -13.70
N ASP A 10 5.40 15.27 -14.09
CA ASP A 10 4.02 14.97 -14.42
C ASP A 10 3.61 15.53 -15.78
N MET A 11 2.65 14.88 -16.38
CA MET A 11 1.99 15.31 -17.62
C MET A 11 0.48 15.23 -17.46
N LEU A 12 -0.16 16.35 -17.68
CA LEU A 12 -1.61 16.51 -17.60
C LEU A 12 -2.19 16.73 -19.00
N TYR A 13 -3.25 16.01 -19.28
CA TYR A 13 -4.06 16.22 -20.49
C TYR A 13 -5.52 16.35 -20.09
N ASN A 14 -6.15 17.41 -20.51
CA ASN A 14 -7.57 17.68 -20.29
C ASN A 14 -8.20 18.12 -21.58
N ARG A 15 -9.30 17.49 -21.98
CA ARG A 15 -10.02 17.86 -23.20
C ARG A 15 -11.50 17.55 -23.12
N ARG A 16 -12.30 18.57 -23.43
CA ARG A 16 -13.74 18.44 -23.57
C ARG A 16 -14.13 18.51 -25.06
N LEU A 17 -14.85 17.51 -25.53
CA LEU A 17 -15.35 17.35 -26.90
C LEU A 17 -16.86 17.13 -26.86
N GLY A 18 -17.62 18.23 -26.93
CA GLY A 18 -19.08 18.18 -26.81
C GLY A 18 -19.52 17.58 -25.48
N LYS A 19 -20.10 16.38 -25.52
CA LYS A 19 -20.54 15.64 -24.32
C LYS A 19 -19.48 14.76 -23.69
N HIS A 20 -18.31 14.69 -24.29
CA HIS A 20 -17.20 13.85 -23.82
C HIS A 20 -16.19 14.72 -23.10
N ASP A 21 -15.81 14.33 -21.89
CA ASP A 21 -14.76 14.95 -21.09
C ASP A 21 -13.71 13.90 -20.73
N VAL A 22 -12.46 14.18 -21.08
CA VAL A 22 -11.34 13.24 -20.87
C VAL A 22 -10.25 13.96 -20.12
N ASP A 23 -9.87 13.39 -18.98
CA ASP A 23 -8.74 13.83 -18.18
C ASP A 23 -7.73 12.68 -18.07
N ALA A 24 -6.46 12.97 -18.33
CA ALA A 24 -5.39 12.04 -18.16
C ALA A 24 -4.24 12.66 -17.36
N LEU A 25 -3.71 11.91 -16.43
CA LEU A 25 -2.52 12.25 -15.67
C LEU A 25 -1.51 11.10 -15.80
N PHE A 26 -0.28 11.44 -16.10
CA PHE A 26 0.86 10.54 -16.00
C PHE A 26 1.91 11.18 -15.09
N LEU A 27 2.41 10.43 -14.13
CA LEU A 27 3.37 10.91 -13.14
C LEU A 27 4.51 9.91 -12.99
N TYR A 28 5.73 10.42 -12.98
CA TYR A 28 6.93 9.69 -12.59
C TYR A 28 7.51 10.32 -11.33
N ASN A 29 7.89 9.50 -10.36
CA ASN A 29 8.61 9.97 -9.19
C ASN A 29 9.79 9.07 -8.83
N GLN A 30 10.79 9.69 -8.23
CA GLN A 30 11.96 9.01 -7.69
C GLN A 30 12.38 9.69 -6.39
N GLN A 31 12.70 8.90 -5.39
CA GLN A 31 13.19 9.38 -4.11
C GLN A 31 14.43 8.59 -3.70
N ALA A 32 15.45 9.30 -3.23
CA ALA A 32 16.58 8.76 -2.50
C ALA A 32 16.67 9.46 -1.15
N TYR A 33 16.85 8.70 -0.09
CA TYR A 33 16.99 9.21 1.27
C TYR A 33 18.17 8.51 1.94
N ASP A 34 19.16 9.29 2.35
CA ASP A 34 20.32 8.87 3.11
C ASP A 34 20.12 9.32 4.57
N ASP A 35 20.08 8.38 5.49
CA ASP A 35 19.97 8.59 6.93
C ASP A 35 21.30 8.35 7.67
N GLY A 36 22.38 8.16 6.93
CA GLY A 36 23.70 7.81 7.45
C GLY A 36 23.93 6.32 7.65
N ASP A 37 22.97 5.48 7.27
CA ASP A 37 23.13 4.03 7.21
C ASP A 37 23.98 3.60 6.00
N ILE A 38 24.38 2.32 5.99
CA ILE A 38 25.25 1.75 4.94
C ILE A 38 24.61 1.82 3.54
N GLN A 39 23.28 1.87 3.47
CA GLN A 39 22.53 1.92 2.21
C GLN A 39 21.40 2.93 2.28
N ASP A 40 21.30 3.76 1.23
CA ASP A 40 20.21 4.70 1.05
C ASP A 40 18.86 4.02 0.86
N TYR A 41 17.80 4.72 1.21
CA TYR A 41 16.44 4.35 0.83
C TYR A 41 16.12 4.84 -0.58
N ARG A 42 15.83 3.95 -1.48
CA ARG A 42 15.44 4.32 -2.85
C ARG A 42 14.08 3.79 -3.19
N LYS A 43 13.23 4.68 -3.68
CA LYS A 43 11.91 4.36 -4.22
C LYS A 43 11.75 5.06 -5.55
N GLN A 44 11.08 4.40 -6.46
CA GLN A 44 10.68 4.99 -7.74
C GLN A 44 9.31 4.48 -8.14
N GLY A 45 8.58 5.27 -8.88
CA GLY A 45 7.25 4.90 -9.29
C GLY A 45 6.76 5.62 -10.52
N VAL A 46 5.84 4.97 -11.18
CA VAL A 46 5.02 5.54 -12.25
C VAL A 46 3.58 5.43 -11.80
N ALA A 47 2.81 6.49 -11.95
CA ALA A 47 1.38 6.50 -11.71
C ALA A 47 0.64 7.08 -12.91
N GLY A 48 -0.54 6.57 -13.17
CA GLY A 48 -1.41 7.11 -14.21
C GLY A 48 -2.85 7.11 -13.76
N ARG A 49 -3.58 8.11 -14.24
CA ARG A 49 -5.04 8.24 -14.08
C ARG A 49 -5.64 8.62 -15.43
N LEU A 50 -6.70 7.94 -15.80
CA LEU A 50 -7.54 8.26 -16.93
C LEU A 50 -8.97 8.36 -16.41
N SER A 51 -9.57 9.54 -16.54
CA SER A 51 -10.97 9.80 -16.19
C SER A 51 -11.72 10.17 -17.45
N TYR A 52 -12.88 9.57 -17.61
CA TYR A 52 -13.78 9.83 -18.73
C TYR A 52 -15.18 10.11 -18.20
N THR A 53 -15.73 11.23 -18.60
CA THR A 53 -17.10 11.62 -18.27
C THR A 53 -17.91 11.81 -19.54
N TYR A 54 -19.07 11.18 -19.61
CA TYR A 54 -20.01 11.34 -20.71
C TYR A 54 -21.27 12.06 -20.24
N ASP A 55 -21.56 13.19 -20.91
CA ASP A 55 -22.76 14.01 -20.72
C ASP A 55 -23.04 14.39 -19.25
N ASN A 56 -21.97 14.53 -18.45
CA ASN A 56 -21.99 14.77 -17.00
C ASN A 56 -22.79 13.71 -16.18
N ARG A 57 -23.13 12.57 -16.78
CA ARG A 57 -23.96 11.51 -16.19
C ARG A 57 -23.19 10.24 -15.87
N TYR A 58 -22.31 9.85 -16.77
CA TYR A 58 -21.54 8.62 -16.63
C TYR A 58 -20.07 8.97 -16.45
N VAL A 59 -19.47 8.43 -15.42
CA VAL A 59 -18.06 8.63 -15.12
C VAL A 59 -17.37 7.27 -15.04
N ALA A 60 -16.24 7.13 -15.68
CA ALA A 60 -15.36 5.99 -15.54
C ALA A 60 -13.94 6.49 -15.27
N GLU A 61 -13.29 5.94 -14.26
CA GLU A 61 -11.92 6.31 -13.90
C GLU A 61 -11.07 5.05 -13.75
N PHE A 62 -9.93 5.05 -14.41
CA PHE A 62 -8.90 4.03 -14.26
C PHE A 62 -7.64 4.67 -13.69
N ASN A 63 -7.13 4.11 -12.60
CA ASN A 63 -5.88 4.51 -12.01
C ASN A 63 -4.94 3.30 -11.95
N PHE A 64 -3.65 3.55 -12.09
CA PHE A 64 -2.63 2.56 -11.79
C PHE A 64 -1.42 3.19 -11.13
N GLY A 65 -0.77 2.41 -10.28
CA GLY A 65 0.55 2.68 -9.75
C GLY A 65 1.48 1.51 -10.05
N TYR A 66 2.67 1.80 -10.53
CA TYR A 66 3.75 0.82 -10.70
C TYR A 66 4.95 1.30 -9.90
N ASN A 67 5.09 0.76 -8.69
CA ASN A 67 6.03 1.27 -7.68
C ASN A 67 7.11 0.24 -7.39
N GLY A 68 8.35 0.71 -7.28
CA GLY A 68 9.52 -0.07 -6.91
C GLY A 68 10.07 0.32 -5.54
N SER A 69 10.42 -0.68 -4.73
CA SER A 69 11.04 -0.52 -3.42
C SER A 69 12.25 -1.43 -3.27
N GLU A 70 13.34 -0.92 -2.72
CA GLU A 70 14.54 -1.70 -2.41
C GLU A 70 14.39 -2.61 -1.21
N ASN A 71 13.31 -2.48 -0.45
CA ASN A 71 12.99 -3.41 0.63
C ASN A 71 12.82 -4.86 0.15
N PHE A 72 12.67 -5.06 -1.16
CA PHE A 72 12.48 -6.37 -1.79
C PHE A 72 13.69 -6.79 -2.62
N ALA A 73 13.92 -8.10 -2.69
CA ALA A 73 14.99 -8.68 -3.49
C ALA A 73 14.83 -8.35 -4.99
N LYS A 74 15.95 -8.35 -5.71
CA LYS A 74 15.97 -8.15 -7.16
C LYS A 74 14.98 -9.10 -7.84
N GLY A 75 14.14 -8.57 -8.73
CA GLY A 75 13.05 -9.30 -9.39
C GLY A 75 11.69 -9.25 -8.67
N LYS A 76 11.62 -8.78 -7.39
CA LYS A 76 10.38 -8.61 -6.61
C LYS A 76 10.14 -7.17 -6.17
N ARG A 77 11.00 -6.25 -6.60
CA ARG A 77 10.98 -4.84 -6.19
C ARG A 77 9.75 -4.09 -6.66
N PHE A 78 9.21 -4.44 -7.83
CA PHE A 78 8.12 -3.70 -8.45
C PHE A 78 6.77 -4.36 -8.20
N GLY A 79 5.78 -3.53 -7.80
CA GLY A 79 4.40 -3.92 -7.64
C GLY A 79 3.48 -3.11 -8.56
N PHE A 80 2.47 -3.78 -9.14
CA PHE A 80 1.44 -3.13 -9.96
C PHE A 80 0.11 -3.07 -9.20
N PHE A 81 -0.44 -1.86 -9.10
CA PHE A 81 -1.60 -1.52 -8.27
C PHE A 81 -2.66 -0.78 -9.07
N PRO A 82 -3.51 -1.49 -9.81
CA PRO A 82 -4.60 -0.89 -10.57
C PRO A 82 -5.84 -0.63 -9.73
N SER A 83 -6.64 0.35 -10.13
CA SER A 83 -8.00 0.57 -9.64
C SER A 83 -8.92 1.05 -10.75
N LEU A 84 -10.20 0.69 -10.66
CA LEU A 84 -11.26 1.11 -11.55
C LEU A 84 -12.42 1.64 -10.70
N ALA A 85 -12.98 2.77 -11.10
CA ALA A 85 -14.18 3.33 -10.51
C ALA A 85 -15.15 3.73 -11.60
N VAL A 86 -16.44 3.56 -11.33
CA VAL A 86 -17.53 4.00 -12.19
C VAL A 86 -18.57 4.75 -11.37
N GLY A 87 -19.19 5.73 -11.99
CA GLY A 87 -20.24 6.55 -11.40
C GLY A 87 -21.36 6.80 -12.39
N TRP A 88 -22.58 6.81 -11.90
CA TRP A 88 -23.76 7.15 -12.67
C TRP A 88 -24.62 8.14 -11.90
N LEU A 89 -24.80 9.34 -12.49
CA LEU A 89 -25.73 10.34 -12.02
C LEU A 89 -27.10 10.09 -12.66
N MET A 90 -27.91 9.28 -12.02
CA MET A 90 -29.24 8.91 -12.51
C MET A 90 -30.21 10.11 -12.51
N SER A 91 -30.04 11.07 -11.58
CA SER A 91 -30.85 12.29 -11.54
C SER A 91 -30.75 13.15 -12.80
N GLU A 92 -29.62 13.08 -13.50
CA GLU A 92 -29.37 13.85 -14.72
C GLU A 92 -29.92 13.18 -15.99
N GLU A 93 -30.54 12.02 -15.86
CA GLU A 93 -31.16 11.35 -17.00
C GLU A 93 -32.40 12.11 -17.52
N PRO A 94 -32.61 12.20 -18.84
CA PRO A 94 -33.74 12.96 -19.44
C PRO A 94 -35.11 12.55 -18.91
N TRP A 95 -35.26 11.26 -18.59
CA TRP A 95 -36.53 10.74 -18.05
C TRP A 95 -36.71 11.03 -16.55
N MET A 96 -35.65 11.37 -15.83
CA MET A 96 -35.67 11.75 -14.40
C MET A 96 -35.90 13.26 -14.18
N GLN A 97 -35.65 14.10 -15.18
CA GLN A 97 -35.75 15.56 -15.05
C GLN A 97 -37.13 16.03 -14.54
N LYS A 98 -38.23 15.35 -14.92
CA LYS A 98 -39.56 15.66 -14.41
C LYS A 98 -39.72 15.46 -12.89
N TYR A 99 -38.86 14.70 -12.28
CA TYR A 99 -38.86 14.42 -10.83
C TYR A 99 -37.78 15.19 -10.08
N HIS A 100 -37.05 16.09 -10.75
CA HIS A 100 -35.90 16.80 -10.16
C HIS A 100 -36.29 17.66 -8.94
N ASN A 101 -37.53 18.12 -8.87
CA ASN A 101 -38.05 18.85 -7.71
C ASN A 101 -38.11 17.99 -6.42
N ILE A 102 -38.18 16.66 -6.55
CA ILE A 102 -38.21 15.73 -5.44
C ILE A 102 -36.83 15.10 -5.26
N PHE A 103 -36.26 14.59 -6.35
CA PHE A 103 -34.97 13.89 -6.38
C PHE A 103 -33.94 14.79 -7.06
N ASN A 104 -33.34 15.70 -6.29
CA ASN A 104 -32.30 16.60 -6.80
C ASN A 104 -30.97 15.89 -7.04
N LYS A 105 -30.74 14.75 -6.41
CA LYS A 105 -29.55 13.93 -6.61
C LYS A 105 -29.86 12.45 -6.45
N ILE A 106 -29.53 11.65 -7.45
CA ILE A 106 -29.46 10.19 -7.35
C ILE A 106 -28.20 9.77 -8.06
N LYS A 107 -27.23 9.24 -7.28
CA LYS A 107 -25.96 8.83 -7.81
C LYS A 107 -25.55 7.45 -7.27
N PHE A 108 -25.13 6.61 -8.19
CA PHE A 108 -24.52 5.32 -7.90
C PHE A 108 -23.02 5.40 -8.20
N ARG A 109 -22.22 4.77 -7.36
CA ARG A 109 -20.78 4.64 -7.58
C ARG A 109 -20.31 3.25 -7.18
N ALA A 110 -19.38 2.70 -7.93
CA ALA A 110 -18.72 1.45 -7.60
C ALA A 110 -17.23 1.55 -7.90
N SER A 111 -16.42 0.94 -7.07
CA SER A 111 -15.00 0.88 -7.32
C SER A 111 -14.39 -0.43 -6.86
N VAL A 112 -13.34 -0.83 -7.57
CA VAL A 112 -12.47 -1.95 -7.21
C VAL A 112 -11.03 -1.51 -7.40
N GLY A 113 -10.18 -1.79 -6.42
CA GLY A 113 -8.78 -1.41 -6.50
C GLY A 113 -7.88 -2.36 -5.73
N LYS A 114 -6.61 -2.34 -6.12
CA LYS A 114 -5.53 -3.01 -5.41
C LYS A 114 -4.52 -1.96 -4.97
N ALA A 115 -4.17 -1.95 -3.69
CA ALA A 115 -3.08 -1.14 -3.15
C ALA A 115 -1.98 -2.05 -2.61
N GLY A 116 -0.75 -1.56 -2.58
CA GLY A 116 0.41 -2.25 -2.01
C GLY A 116 1.09 -1.41 -0.95
N ASP A 117 1.66 -2.09 0.05
CA ASP A 117 2.51 -1.48 1.07
C ASP A 117 3.87 -2.22 1.09
N ASP A 118 4.96 -1.47 1.16
CA ASP A 118 6.33 -1.97 1.25
C ASP A 118 6.88 -1.99 2.68
N LYS A 119 6.05 -1.71 3.68
CA LYS A 119 6.42 -1.76 5.08
C LYS A 119 6.63 -3.20 5.55
N ILE A 120 7.74 -3.44 6.21
CA ILE A 120 8.15 -4.74 6.74
C ILE A 120 8.53 -4.61 8.22
N GLU A 121 7.54 -4.22 9.04
CA GLU A 121 7.66 -4.11 10.51
C GLU A 121 8.92 -3.33 10.97
N GLY A 122 9.21 -2.22 10.29
CA GLY A 122 10.39 -1.39 10.60
C GLY A 122 11.74 -1.99 10.22
N ARG A 123 11.76 -3.18 9.63
CA ARG A 123 12.98 -3.82 9.13
C ARG A 123 13.33 -3.30 7.74
N ARG A 124 14.61 -3.33 7.41
CA ARG A 124 15.12 -3.06 6.05
C ARG A 124 15.72 -4.34 5.50
N PHE A 125 15.62 -4.52 4.20
CA PHE A 125 16.26 -5.64 3.50
C PHE A 125 16.02 -7.01 4.16
N ALA A 126 14.79 -7.23 4.67
CA ALA A 126 14.44 -8.45 5.40
C ALA A 126 14.59 -9.75 4.57
N TYR A 127 14.95 -9.64 3.30
CA TYR A 127 15.35 -10.76 2.45
C TYR A 127 16.80 -11.22 2.68
N LEU A 128 17.61 -10.46 3.43
CA LEU A 128 18.97 -10.80 3.82
C LEU A 128 19.01 -11.41 5.20
N THR A 129 19.79 -12.47 5.37
CA THR A 129 20.11 -13.03 6.69
C THR A 129 21.14 -12.13 7.36
N THR A 130 20.92 -11.83 8.64
CA THR A 130 21.84 -11.02 9.44
C THR A 130 22.63 -11.88 10.42
N LEU A 131 23.80 -11.41 10.80
CA LEU A 131 24.62 -12.00 11.84
C LEU A 131 24.80 -10.98 12.98
N ASN A 132 24.63 -11.45 14.22
CA ASN A 132 24.94 -10.67 15.40
C ASN A 132 26.41 -10.85 15.73
N GLN A 133 27.24 -9.83 15.48
CA GLN A 133 28.68 -9.83 15.77
C GLN A 133 29.01 -9.43 17.21
N SER A 134 28.03 -9.15 18.03
CA SER A 134 28.17 -8.78 19.43
C SER A 134 27.45 -9.78 20.35
N ALA A 135 27.36 -11.03 19.92
CA ALA A 135 26.82 -12.10 20.75
C ALA A 135 27.74 -12.39 21.91
N GLN A 136 27.20 -13.13 22.90
CA GLN A 136 27.98 -13.57 24.03
C GLN A 136 29.19 -14.35 23.55
N GLY A 137 30.35 -13.90 23.93
CA GLY A 137 31.63 -14.53 23.59
C GLY A 137 32.10 -15.48 24.65
N TYR A 138 33.34 -15.86 24.57
CA TYR A 138 33.99 -16.74 25.50
C TYR A 138 34.98 -15.95 26.36
N THR A 139 34.91 -16.18 27.71
CA THR A 139 35.87 -15.64 28.67
C THR A 139 37.04 -16.62 28.88
N TRP A 140 38.25 -16.11 28.69
CA TRP A 140 39.47 -16.87 28.94
C TRP A 140 39.98 -16.57 30.36
N GLY A 141 40.22 -17.58 31.17
CA GLY A 141 40.82 -17.41 32.50
C GLY A 141 40.45 -18.52 33.47
N THR A 142 41.29 -18.78 34.48
CA THR A 142 41.15 -19.86 35.45
C THR A 142 40.23 -19.55 36.62
N THR A 143 39.71 -18.35 36.79
CA THR A 143 38.98 -17.98 38.01
C THR A 143 37.78 -17.05 37.78
N GLY A 144 37.12 -17.09 36.64
CA GLY A 144 35.94 -16.25 36.43
C GLY A 144 36.18 -14.73 36.52
N GLN A 145 37.43 -14.30 36.58
CA GLN A 145 37.77 -12.88 36.49
C GLN A 145 37.78 -12.46 35.06
N VAL A 146 36.85 -11.59 34.74
CA VAL A 146 36.77 -10.90 33.44
C VAL A 146 38.04 -10.12 33.26
N ASN A 147 38.89 -10.48 32.33
CA ASN A 147 40.01 -9.66 31.91
C ASN A 147 39.50 -8.59 30.98
N TYR A 148 39.65 -7.38 31.40
CA TYR A 148 39.10 -6.15 30.80
C TYR A 148 39.48 -5.85 29.37
N GLU A 149 40.46 -6.50 28.82
CA GLU A 149 40.98 -6.16 27.48
C GLU A 149 40.73 -7.23 26.41
N GLY A 150 39.90 -8.24 26.71
CA GLY A 150 39.80 -9.39 25.83
C GLY A 150 38.46 -10.12 25.81
N ASP A 151 37.36 -9.43 26.03
CA ASP A 151 36.05 -10.02 25.73
C ASP A 151 35.94 -10.24 24.20
N VAL A 152 36.32 -11.43 23.78
CA VAL A 152 36.10 -11.85 22.40
C VAL A 152 34.62 -12.00 22.22
N LYS A 153 34.02 -11.04 21.55
CA LYS A 153 32.61 -11.09 21.20
C LYS A 153 32.33 -12.32 20.33
N GLY A 154 31.31 -13.05 20.66
CA GLY A 154 30.85 -14.17 19.87
C GLY A 154 30.07 -13.69 18.63
N ILE A 155 29.90 -14.61 17.70
CA ILE A 155 29.02 -14.44 16.55
C ILE A 155 27.84 -15.38 16.74
N SER A 156 26.61 -14.88 16.60
CA SER A 156 25.41 -15.69 16.59
C SER A 156 24.56 -15.38 15.36
N GLU A 157 23.67 -16.28 15.04
CA GLU A 157 22.65 -16.07 14.01
C GLU A 157 21.74 -14.92 14.44
N GLY A 158 21.53 -13.98 13.53
CA GLY A 158 20.57 -12.90 13.67
C GLY A 158 19.21 -13.29 13.10
N ASP A 159 18.60 -12.37 12.38
CA ASP A 159 17.35 -12.66 11.70
C ASP A 159 17.57 -13.40 10.38
N ILE A 160 16.80 -14.47 10.18
CA ILE A 160 16.83 -15.27 8.96
C ILE A 160 16.18 -14.46 7.82
N GLY A 161 16.87 -14.40 6.67
CA GLY A 161 16.38 -13.72 5.47
C GLY A 161 15.15 -14.41 4.87
N VAL A 162 14.19 -13.60 4.45
CA VAL A 162 12.94 -14.09 3.84
C VAL A 162 13.05 -14.06 2.33
N SER A 163 13.40 -15.18 1.71
CA SER A 163 13.58 -15.30 0.24
C SER A 163 12.32 -14.98 -0.56
N ASN A 164 11.14 -15.17 0.02
CA ASN A 164 9.84 -14.94 -0.59
C ASN A 164 9.19 -13.61 -0.20
N LEU A 165 9.97 -12.68 0.32
CA LEU A 165 9.48 -11.35 0.69
C LEU A 165 8.82 -10.66 -0.49
N THR A 166 7.58 -10.19 -0.29
CA THR A 166 6.77 -9.52 -1.31
C THR A 166 5.91 -8.42 -0.70
N TRP A 167 5.32 -7.60 -1.55
CA TRP A 167 4.40 -6.54 -1.18
C TRP A 167 3.22 -7.09 -0.37
N GLU A 168 2.91 -6.41 0.73
CA GLU A 168 1.60 -6.52 1.34
C GLU A 168 0.57 -5.91 0.38
N THR A 169 -0.55 -6.58 0.16
CA THR A 169 -1.55 -6.13 -0.80
C THR A 169 -2.94 -6.06 -0.19
N VAL A 170 -3.65 -4.98 -0.52
CA VAL A 170 -5.04 -4.77 -0.13
C VAL A 170 -5.90 -4.69 -1.37
N LYS A 171 -6.92 -5.54 -1.45
CA LYS A 171 -8.00 -5.41 -2.45
C LYS A 171 -9.18 -4.73 -1.79
N LYS A 172 -9.62 -3.62 -2.38
CA LYS A 172 -10.72 -2.80 -1.89
C LYS A 172 -11.87 -2.85 -2.88
N TYR A 173 -13.07 -3.02 -2.35
CA TYR A 173 -14.34 -2.98 -3.07
C TYR A 173 -15.22 -1.96 -2.36
N ASN A 174 -15.80 -1.06 -3.09
CA ASN A 174 -16.74 -0.08 -2.56
C ASN A 174 -17.93 0.05 -3.49
N PHE A 175 -19.12 0.15 -2.91
CA PHE A 175 -20.36 0.53 -3.59
C PHE A 175 -20.99 1.66 -2.80
N GLY A 176 -21.27 2.79 -3.46
CA GLY A 176 -21.87 3.96 -2.86
C GLY A 176 -23.17 4.33 -3.54
N PHE A 177 -24.12 4.79 -2.75
CA PHE A 177 -25.39 5.36 -3.18
C PHE A 177 -25.59 6.72 -2.50
N GLU A 178 -25.91 7.74 -3.29
CA GLU A 178 -26.18 9.09 -2.81
C GLU A 178 -27.57 9.52 -3.27
N LEU A 179 -28.39 9.97 -2.33
CA LEU A 179 -29.76 10.41 -2.57
C LEU A 179 -29.98 11.81 -1.96
N GLY A 180 -30.31 12.77 -2.79
CA GLY A 180 -30.74 14.11 -2.37
C GLY A 180 -32.24 14.28 -2.60
N LEU A 181 -32.96 14.72 -1.58
CA LEU A 181 -34.40 14.94 -1.60
C LEU A 181 -34.73 16.39 -1.25
N TRP A 182 -35.55 17.04 -2.09
CA TRP A 182 -36.11 18.42 -1.90
C TRP A 182 -35.07 19.50 -1.63
N ASN A 183 -33.79 19.29 -1.99
CA ASN A 183 -32.66 20.13 -1.60
C ASN A 183 -32.54 20.36 -0.07
N MET A 184 -33.03 19.44 0.73
CA MET A 184 -33.06 19.55 2.20
C MET A 184 -32.47 18.33 2.90
N ILE A 185 -32.50 17.18 2.26
CA ILE A 185 -32.06 15.91 2.82
C ILE A 185 -31.04 15.29 1.89
N ASP A 186 -29.85 15.00 2.41
CA ASP A 186 -28.79 14.29 1.72
C ASP A 186 -28.47 12.99 2.43
N PHE A 187 -28.84 11.87 1.82
CA PHE A 187 -28.56 10.53 2.32
C PHE A 187 -27.42 9.91 1.53
N ASN A 188 -26.40 9.40 2.24
CA ASN A 188 -25.29 8.67 1.67
C ASN A 188 -25.19 7.28 2.31
N LEU A 189 -24.98 6.27 1.47
CA LEU A 189 -24.75 4.89 1.86
C LEU A 189 -23.49 4.39 1.17
N ASP A 190 -22.57 3.86 1.95
CA ASP A 190 -21.35 3.21 1.48
C ASP A 190 -21.25 1.79 2.02
N LEU A 191 -21.08 0.84 1.11
CA LEU A 191 -20.79 -0.55 1.40
C LEU A 191 -19.36 -0.82 1.00
N PHE A 192 -18.51 -1.24 1.93
CA PHE A 192 -17.12 -1.51 1.61
C PHE A 192 -16.67 -2.89 2.09
N ARG A 193 -15.71 -3.43 1.37
CA ARG A 193 -15.00 -4.65 1.75
C ARG A 193 -13.53 -4.55 1.38
N GLU A 194 -12.67 -4.84 2.34
CA GLU A 194 -11.23 -4.89 2.16
C GLU A 194 -10.71 -6.28 2.46
N LYS A 195 -9.82 -6.76 1.61
CA LYS A 195 -9.09 -8.02 1.81
C LYS A 195 -7.61 -7.74 1.75
N ARG A 196 -6.97 -7.77 2.91
CA ARG A 196 -5.52 -7.61 3.07
C ARG A 196 -4.86 -8.99 3.07
N SER A 197 -3.77 -9.13 2.34
CA SER A 197 -3.03 -10.38 2.20
C SER A 197 -1.54 -10.12 2.13
N ASN A 198 -0.75 -11.17 2.33
CA ASN A 198 0.71 -11.11 2.37
C ASN A 198 1.23 -10.18 3.49
N ILE A 199 0.52 -10.06 4.60
CA ILE A 199 0.99 -9.27 5.74
C ILE A 199 2.27 -9.94 6.25
N PHE A 200 3.33 -9.13 6.35
CA PHE A 200 4.61 -9.58 6.87
C PHE A 200 4.54 -9.70 8.39
N MET A 201 4.74 -10.89 8.93
CA MET A 201 4.65 -11.13 10.37
C MET A 201 5.52 -12.30 10.81
N LYS A 202 5.88 -12.31 12.10
CA LYS A 202 6.68 -13.36 12.71
C LYS A 202 5.83 -14.62 12.88
N ARG A 203 6.38 -15.79 12.53
CA ARG A 203 5.74 -17.08 12.80
C ARG A 203 5.90 -17.42 14.27
N SER A 204 4.84 -17.29 15.05
CA SER A 204 4.86 -17.60 16.49
C SER A 204 4.67 -19.09 16.83
N ILE A 205 4.16 -19.88 15.86
CA ILE A 205 3.79 -21.30 16.07
C ILE A 205 4.88 -22.19 15.48
N ILE A 206 6.11 -22.04 15.95
CA ILE A 206 7.19 -22.96 15.60
C ILE A 206 7.63 -23.66 16.88
N PRO A 207 7.61 -25.01 16.92
CA PRO A 207 8.08 -25.74 18.10
C PRO A 207 9.54 -25.39 18.42
N SER A 208 9.87 -25.24 19.70
CA SER A 208 11.23 -24.93 20.16
C SER A 208 12.27 -25.98 19.74
N GLN A 209 11.81 -27.20 19.49
CA GLN A 209 12.67 -28.31 19.01
C GLN A 209 13.17 -28.07 17.55
N SER A 210 12.65 -27.11 16.84
CA SER A 210 13.09 -26.79 15.48
C SER A 210 14.47 -26.13 15.40
N GLY A 211 15.07 -25.77 16.55
CA GLY A 211 16.42 -25.24 16.65
C GLY A 211 16.60 -23.79 16.22
N PHE A 212 15.52 -23.07 15.91
CA PHE A 212 15.61 -21.65 15.58
C PHE A 212 15.83 -20.80 16.84
N ILE A 213 16.86 -19.97 16.84
CA ILE A 213 17.08 -18.97 17.91
C ILE A 213 16.01 -17.88 17.79
N ASN A 214 15.72 -17.44 16.57
CA ASN A 214 14.68 -16.45 16.26
C ASN A 214 13.62 -17.07 15.34
N ASN A 215 12.35 -16.90 15.68
CA ASN A 215 11.26 -17.36 14.83
C ASN A 215 11.30 -16.63 13.48
N PRO A 216 11.25 -17.34 12.34
CA PRO A 216 11.33 -16.74 11.02
C PRO A 216 10.10 -15.88 10.70
N TRP A 217 10.33 -14.87 9.89
CA TRP A 217 9.31 -13.99 9.35
C TRP A 217 8.81 -14.49 8.00
N ALA A 218 7.60 -14.17 7.64
CA ALA A 218 7.04 -14.46 6.30
C ALA A 218 5.83 -13.61 5.97
N ASN A 219 5.50 -13.51 4.67
CA ASN A 219 4.28 -12.88 4.17
C ASN A 219 3.13 -13.89 4.13
N PHE A 220 2.43 -14.10 5.25
CA PHE A 220 1.33 -15.08 5.31
C PHE A 220 0.06 -14.56 5.98
N GLY A 221 0.12 -13.42 6.65
CA GLY A 221 -1.03 -12.83 7.32
C GLY A 221 -2.13 -12.43 6.33
N LYS A 222 -3.38 -12.63 6.74
CA LYS A 222 -4.58 -12.24 5.98
C LYS A 222 -5.59 -11.62 6.94
N VAL A 223 -6.19 -10.50 6.50
CA VAL A 223 -7.26 -9.81 7.22
C VAL A 223 -8.36 -9.45 6.24
N THR A 224 -9.60 -9.63 6.65
CA THR A 224 -10.76 -9.16 5.89
C THR A 224 -11.53 -8.20 6.78
N ASN A 225 -11.81 -7.02 6.25
CA ASN A 225 -12.64 -6.01 6.87
C ASN A 225 -13.79 -5.66 5.93
N GLY A 226 -14.94 -5.29 6.47
CA GLY A 226 -16.07 -4.83 5.69
C GLY A 226 -17.08 -4.15 6.59
N GLY A 227 -17.84 -3.23 6.02
CA GLY A 227 -18.79 -2.45 6.78
C GLY A 227 -19.79 -1.72 5.89
N VAL A 228 -20.69 -1.05 6.57
CA VAL A 228 -21.71 -0.18 6.02
C VAL A 228 -21.56 1.16 6.73
N GLU A 229 -21.45 2.22 5.96
CA GLU A 229 -21.43 3.61 6.45
C GLU A 229 -22.66 4.33 5.90
N MET A 230 -23.36 5.03 6.78
CA MET A 230 -24.54 5.82 6.42
C MET A 230 -24.43 7.20 7.03
N SER A 231 -24.83 8.21 6.26
CA SER A 231 -24.98 9.59 6.73
C SER A 231 -26.27 10.20 6.20
N LEU A 232 -26.87 11.08 6.98
CA LEU A 232 -28.10 11.80 6.69
C LEU A 232 -27.90 13.29 7.01
#